data_0226de42ebfacb7bd8966a87749b1096
#
_entry.id   0226de42ebfacb7bd8966a87749b1096
#
_cell.length_a   1.000
_cell.length_b   1.000
_cell.length_c   1.000
_cell.angle_alpha   90.00
_cell.angle_beta   90.00
_cell.angle_gamma   90.00
#
_symmetry.space_group_name_H-M   'P 1'
#
loop_
_entity.id
_entity.type
_entity.pdbx_description
1 polymer ?
#
loop_
_entity_poly.entity_id
_entity_poly.type
_entity_poly.pdbx_seq_one_letter_code
_entity_poly.pdbx_strand_id
1 'polypeptide(L)'
;GQDCLPRHGSAPEPRGIVNQSGIGNTGAGGALTNYAELLTAMTGIATLNAGPPSAIVLHPRDFGTLAGLTDTTNQPLNVPPALQGIPMLQTSALQVDAGAGNNESNIVMGNFSNCLIGMRNQIQIQVLRERYADTGELAFIAMMRFDVALSHPESFHKISGITP
;
A
#
# COMPACT_ATOMS: atom_id res chain seq x y z
N GLY A 1 12.05 -1.64 -3.87
CA GLY A 1 10.65 -1.41 -4.23
C GLY A 1 9.66 -1.51 -3.08
N GLN A 2 10.10 -1.63 -1.81
CA GLN A 2 9.18 -1.81 -0.66
C GLN A 2 8.72 -0.47 -0.03
N ASP A 3 9.29 0.66 -0.45
CA ASP A 3 9.13 1.93 0.28
C ASP A 3 7.99 2.85 -0.19
N CYS A 4 7.21 2.46 -1.20
CA CYS A 4 6.17 3.33 -1.77
C CYS A 4 4.82 3.28 -1.02
N LEU A 5 4.57 2.28 -0.18
CA LEU A 5 3.25 2.03 0.40
C LEU A 5 3.06 2.62 1.80
N PRO A 6 3.86 2.34 2.83
CA PRO A 6 3.54 2.76 4.21
C PRO A 6 4.51 3.76 4.84
N ARG A 7 4.95 4.82 4.16
CA ARG A 7 5.83 5.81 4.80
C ARG A 7 5.03 6.93 5.46
N HIS A 8 5.43 7.29 6.68
CA HIS A 8 4.79 8.35 7.49
C HIS A 8 4.94 9.76 6.90
N GLY A 9 5.83 9.94 5.90
CA GLY A 9 5.95 11.19 5.16
C GLY A 9 6.40 12.39 5.97
N SER A 10 7.21 12.17 7.00
CA SER A 10 7.99 13.23 7.63
C SER A 10 9.26 13.44 6.82
N ALA A 11 9.53 14.70 6.41
CA ALA A 11 10.76 15.00 5.69
C ALA A 11 11.99 14.48 6.48
N PRO A 12 12.94 13.79 5.83
CA PRO A 12 13.21 13.67 4.39
C PRO A 12 12.62 12.43 3.70
N GLU A 13 11.67 11.73 4.28
CA GLU A 13 11.09 10.50 3.73
C GLU A 13 9.96 10.80 2.74
N PRO A 14 9.85 10.03 1.62
CA PRO A 14 8.74 10.16 0.71
C PRO A 14 7.43 9.75 1.39
N ARG A 15 6.35 10.47 1.10
CA ARG A 15 5.03 10.12 1.59
C ARG A 15 4.49 8.94 0.77
N GLY A 16 4.19 7.82 1.43
CA GLY A 16 3.59 6.64 0.79
C GLY A 16 2.14 6.89 0.35
N ILE A 17 1.62 6.06 -0.57
CA ILE A 17 0.26 6.15 -1.11
C ILE A 17 -0.79 6.20 0.01
N VAL A 18 -0.64 5.36 1.03
CA VAL A 18 -1.59 5.23 2.16
C VAL A 18 -1.77 6.55 2.93
N ASN A 19 -0.75 7.41 2.93
CA ASN A 19 -0.72 8.66 3.69
C ASN A 19 -0.89 9.92 2.82
N GLN A 20 -1.19 9.75 1.53
CA GLN A 20 -1.53 10.89 0.67
C GLN A 20 -2.90 11.46 1.05
N SER A 21 -3.03 12.79 0.93
CA SER A 21 -4.30 13.46 1.13
C SER A 21 -5.21 13.29 -0.11
N GLY A 22 -6.51 13.18 0.12
CA GLY A 22 -7.50 13.08 -0.97
C GLY A 22 -7.80 11.66 -1.42
N ILE A 23 -7.16 10.63 -0.88
CA ILE A 23 -7.56 9.24 -1.10
C ILE A 23 -8.82 8.91 -0.31
N GLY A 24 -9.69 8.07 -0.87
CA GLY A 24 -10.84 7.53 -0.15
C GLY A 24 -10.41 6.65 1.03
N ASN A 25 -11.25 6.56 2.05
CA ASN A 25 -11.00 5.68 3.19
C ASN A 25 -12.28 5.01 3.65
N THR A 26 -12.21 3.70 3.85
CA THR A 26 -13.25 2.89 4.51
C THR A 26 -12.62 2.19 5.72
N GLY A 27 -13.24 2.33 6.89
CA GLY A 27 -12.84 1.57 8.08
C GLY A 27 -13.47 0.18 8.05
N ALA A 28 -12.68 -0.88 8.11
CA ALA A 28 -13.18 -2.24 8.26
C ALA A 28 -13.71 -2.47 9.69
N GLY A 29 -13.08 -1.82 10.68
CA GLY A 29 -13.52 -1.92 12.09
C GLY A 29 -13.33 -3.29 12.72
N GLY A 30 -12.55 -4.18 12.11
CA GLY A 30 -12.32 -5.53 12.60
C GLY A 30 -11.83 -6.50 11.54
N ALA A 31 -11.98 -7.80 11.81
CA ALA A 31 -11.61 -8.83 10.87
C ALA A 31 -12.51 -8.82 9.61
N LEU A 32 -11.94 -9.11 8.46
CA LEU A 32 -12.69 -9.23 7.20
C LEU A 32 -13.55 -10.50 7.26
N THR A 33 -14.86 -10.34 7.24
CA THR A 33 -15.82 -11.46 7.25
C THR A 33 -16.46 -11.71 5.88
N ASN A 34 -16.33 -10.76 4.97
CA ASN A 34 -16.87 -10.83 3.62
C ASN A 34 -16.12 -9.85 2.68
N TYR A 35 -16.59 -9.70 1.46
CA TYR A 35 -16.02 -8.78 0.47
C TYR A 35 -16.67 -7.39 0.45
N ALA A 36 -17.51 -7.03 1.45
CA ALA A 36 -18.28 -5.78 1.44
C ALA A 36 -17.39 -4.54 1.46
N GLU A 37 -16.32 -4.55 2.24
CA GLU A 37 -15.37 -3.43 2.35
C GLU A 37 -14.66 -3.17 1.03
N LEU A 38 -14.29 -4.22 0.29
CA LEU A 38 -13.69 -4.12 -1.04
C LEU A 38 -14.69 -3.55 -2.07
N LEU A 39 -15.95 -3.99 -2.02
CA LEU A 39 -17.01 -3.45 -2.87
C LEU A 39 -17.31 -2.00 -2.53
N THR A 40 -17.30 -1.62 -1.25
CA THR A 40 -17.47 -0.24 -0.80
C THR A 40 -16.33 0.64 -1.31
N ALA A 41 -15.08 0.17 -1.23
CA ALA A 41 -13.93 0.88 -1.78
C ALA A 41 -14.06 1.09 -3.30
N MET A 42 -14.48 0.05 -4.03
CA MET A 42 -14.67 0.13 -5.47
C MET A 42 -15.79 1.12 -5.84
N THR A 43 -16.92 1.08 -5.13
CA THR A 43 -18.01 2.04 -5.35
C THR A 43 -17.60 3.46 -4.98
N GLY A 44 -16.77 3.63 -3.95
CA GLY A 44 -16.19 4.92 -3.57
C GLY A 44 -15.36 5.56 -4.70
N ILE A 45 -14.52 4.77 -5.38
CA ILE A 45 -13.77 5.23 -6.56
C ILE A 45 -14.72 5.56 -7.72
N ALA A 46 -15.72 4.71 -7.95
CA ALA A 46 -16.67 4.88 -9.06
C ALA A 46 -17.55 6.14 -8.90
N THR A 47 -17.98 6.49 -7.68
CA THR A 47 -18.76 7.70 -7.40
C THR A 47 -18.00 8.98 -7.72
N LEU A 48 -16.68 8.95 -7.64
CA LEU A 48 -15.81 10.08 -7.98
C LEU A 48 -15.43 10.12 -9.46
N ASN A 49 -15.98 9.20 -10.28
CA ASN A 49 -15.65 9.06 -11.71
C ASN A 49 -14.15 8.91 -11.99
N ALA A 50 -13.42 8.32 -11.06
CA ALA A 50 -11.97 8.22 -11.12
C ALA A 50 -11.45 7.03 -11.96
N GLY A 51 -12.37 6.35 -12.67
CA GLY A 51 -12.08 5.19 -13.51
C GLY A 51 -11.97 3.86 -12.72
N PRO A 52 -11.89 2.73 -13.42
CA PRO A 52 -11.80 1.44 -12.75
C PRO A 52 -10.45 1.25 -12.04
N PRO A 53 -10.42 0.60 -10.87
CA PRO A 53 -9.17 0.25 -10.22
C PRO A 53 -8.40 -0.79 -11.04
N SER A 54 -7.07 -0.62 -11.12
CA SER A 54 -6.18 -1.52 -11.87
C SER A 54 -5.63 -2.67 -11.02
N ALA A 55 -5.56 -2.49 -9.70
CA ALA A 55 -5.10 -3.52 -8.77
C ALA A 55 -5.57 -3.27 -7.34
N ILE A 56 -5.55 -4.34 -6.56
CA ILE A 56 -5.72 -4.34 -5.11
C ILE A 56 -4.41 -4.79 -4.50
N VAL A 57 -3.83 -3.99 -3.60
CA VAL A 57 -2.58 -4.31 -2.90
C VAL A 57 -2.92 -4.59 -1.44
N LEU A 58 -2.49 -5.75 -0.95
CA LEU A 58 -2.80 -6.22 0.40
C LEU A 58 -1.65 -7.03 0.99
N HIS A 59 -1.64 -7.15 2.32
CA HIS A 59 -0.67 -8.00 3.01
C HIS A 59 -1.04 -9.50 2.83
N PRO A 60 -0.07 -10.43 2.76
CA PRO A 60 -0.34 -11.87 2.67
C PRO A 60 -1.26 -12.40 3.77
N ARG A 61 -1.22 -11.84 4.98
CA ARG A 61 -2.14 -12.16 6.08
C ARG A 61 -3.60 -11.94 5.68
N ASP A 62 -3.90 -10.75 5.15
CA ASP A 62 -5.25 -10.36 4.78
C ASP A 62 -5.74 -11.13 3.54
N PHE A 63 -4.81 -11.46 2.63
CA PHE A 63 -5.12 -12.36 1.51
C PHE A 63 -5.52 -13.75 2.00
N GLY A 64 -4.80 -14.30 2.99
CA GLY A 64 -5.15 -15.58 3.61
C GLY A 64 -6.53 -15.55 4.24
N THR A 65 -6.87 -14.47 4.95
CA THR A 65 -8.20 -14.27 5.53
C THR A 65 -9.29 -14.24 4.44
N LEU A 66 -9.09 -13.46 3.37
CA LEU A 66 -10.04 -13.36 2.26
C LEU A 66 -10.20 -14.70 1.51
N ALA A 67 -9.11 -15.43 1.31
CA ALA A 67 -9.15 -16.75 0.66
C ALA A 67 -9.81 -17.83 1.52
N GLY A 68 -9.76 -17.68 2.84
CA GLY A 68 -10.35 -18.58 3.81
C GLY A 68 -11.81 -18.29 4.17
N LEU A 69 -12.41 -17.24 3.57
CA LEU A 69 -13.81 -16.90 3.86
C LEU A 69 -14.77 -18.03 3.46
N THR A 70 -15.67 -18.36 4.37
CA THR A 70 -16.72 -19.37 4.14
C THR A 70 -18.09 -18.76 4.39
N ASP A 71 -19.11 -19.35 3.77
CA ASP A 71 -20.50 -19.02 4.05
C ASP A 71 -21.01 -19.74 5.33
N THR A 72 -22.29 -19.55 5.65
CA THR A 72 -22.94 -20.18 6.82
C THR A 72 -23.01 -21.70 6.73
N THR A 73 -22.72 -22.28 5.56
CA THR A 73 -22.71 -23.72 5.29
C THR A 73 -21.29 -24.30 5.19
N ASN A 74 -20.27 -23.52 5.58
CA ASN A 74 -18.84 -23.84 5.48
C ASN A 74 -18.34 -24.09 4.05
N GLN A 75 -19.01 -23.53 3.06
CA GLN A 75 -18.52 -23.55 1.68
C GLN A 75 -17.65 -22.32 1.41
N PRO A 76 -16.56 -22.42 0.62
CA PRO A 76 -15.73 -21.29 0.27
C PRO A 76 -16.55 -20.17 -0.38
N LEU A 77 -16.39 -18.96 0.14
CA LEU A 77 -17.09 -17.79 -0.40
C LEU A 77 -16.42 -17.35 -1.71
N ASN A 78 -17.18 -17.40 -2.79
CA ASN A 78 -16.68 -16.97 -4.10
C ASN A 78 -16.46 -15.46 -4.16
N VAL A 79 -15.36 -15.05 -4.80
CA VAL A 79 -15.09 -13.63 -5.07
C VAL A 79 -16.21 -13.05 -5.95
N PRO A 80 -16.82 -11.93 -5.58
CA PRO A 80 -17.85 -11.27 -6.38
C PRO A 80 -17.38 -11.00 -7.82
N PRO A 81 -18.25 -11.16 -8.83
CA PRO A 81 -17.88 -10.94 -10.24
C PRO A 81 -17.25 -9.56 -10.50
N ALA A 82 -17.66 -8.55 -9.76
CA ALA A 82 -17.10 -7.19 -9.86
C ALA A 82 -15.60 -7.11 -9.49
N LEU A 83 -15.12 -8.00 -8.62
CA LEU A 83 -13.71 -8.03 -8.17
C LEU A 83 -12.86 -9.05 -8.94
N GLN A 84 -13.48 -10.00 -9.65
CA GLN A 84 -12.75 -11.09 -10.34
C GLN A 84 -11.78 -10.59 -11.43
N GLY A 85 -12.03 -9.41 -12.00
CA GLY A 85 -11.17 -8.84 -13.04
C GLY A 85 -10.00 -8.01 -12.52
N ILE A 86 -9.91 -7.80 -11.19
CA ILE A 86 -8.89 -6.94 -10.58
C ILE A 86 -7.83 -7.82 -9.91
N PRO A 87 -6.56 -7.73 -10.33
CA PRO A 87 -5.49 -8.53 -9.73
C PRO A 87 -5.27 -8.12 -8.25
N MET A 88 -5.15 -9.12 -7.38
CA MET A 88 -4.79 -8.95 -5.97
C MET A 88 -3.28 -9.17 -5.82
N LEU A 89 -2.55 -8.11 -5.54
CA LEU A 89 -1.10 -8.11 -5.40
C LEU A 89 -0.73 -8.19 -3.92
N GLN A 90 0.03 -9.20 -3.56
CA GLN A 90 0.48 -9.41 -2.18
C GLN A 90 1.83 -8.75 -1.94
N THR A 91 1.96 -8.02 -0.83
CA THR A 91 3.23 -7.44 -0.42
C THR A 91 3.36 -7.38 1.10
N SER A 92 4.51 -7.76 1.62
CA SER A 92 4.85 -7.60 3.04
C SER A 92 5.24 -6.17 3.42
N ALA A 93 5.30 -5.25 2.44
CA ALA A 93 5.61 -3.85 2.68
C ALA A 93 4.43 -3.07 3.30
N LEU A 94 3.21 -3.61 3.25
CA LEU A 94 2.07 -3.02 3.95
C LEU A 94 2.19 -3.29 5.45
N GLN A 95 1.92 -2.26 6.22
CA GLN A 95 1.95 -2.28 7.67
C GLN A 95 0.84 -3.18 8.23
N VAL A 96 1.16 -3.97 9.26
CA VAL A 96 0.22 -4.85 9.96
C VAL A 96 0.14 -4.56 11.46
N ASP A 97 0.83 -3.53 11.89
CA ASP A 97 0.97 -3.04 13.26
C ASP A 97 0.37 -1.63 13.43
N ALA A 98 -0.59 -1.27 12.57
CA ALA A 98 -1.32 -0.01 12.67
C ALA A 98 -2.39 -0.07 13.78
N GLY A 99 -2.99 1.10 14.05
CA GLY A 99 -4.05 1.25 15.04
C GLY A 99 -3.57 1.24 16.48
N ALA A 100 -4.50 1.45 17.40
CA ALA A 100 -4.21 1.49 18.84
C ALA A 100 -3.79 0.14 19.41
N GLY A 101 -4.21 -0.96 18.78
CA GLY A 101 -3.85 -2.33 19.17
C GLY A 101 -2.56 -2.86 18.55
N ASN A 102 -1.91 -2.11 17.68
CA ASN A 102 -0.73 -2.53 16.91
C ASN A 102 -0.93 -3.88 16.17
N ASN A 103 -2.12 -4.09 15.64
CA ASN A 103 -2.48 -5.33 14.93
C ASN A 103 -3.33 -5.09 13.68
N GLU A 104 -3.50 -3.82 13.30
CA GLU A 104 -4.30 -3.44 12.16
C GLU A 104 -3.46 -3.37 10.89
N SER A 105 -4.04 -3.80 9.77
CA SER A 105 -3.49 -3.65 8.43
C SER A 105 -4.35 -2.75 7.56
N ASN A 106 -3.79 -2.41 6.40
CA ASN A 106 -4.46 -1.62 5.39
C ASN A 106 -4.43 -2.35 4.05
N ILE A 107 -5.54 -2.27 3.31
CA ILE A 107 -5.62 -2.67 1.91
C ILE A 107 -5.72 -1.40 1.06
N VAL A 108 -5.02 -1.36 -0.06
CA VAL A 108 -5.07 -0.25 -1.01
C VAL A 108 -5.62 -0.74 -2.34
N MET A 109 -6.71 -0.13 -2.78
CA MET A 109 -7.29 -0.34 -4.10
C MET A 109 -7.15 0.94 -4.91
N GLY A 110 -6.82 0.85 -6.19
CA GLY A 110 -6.78 2.04 -7.03
C GLY A 110 -6.26 1.83 -8.43
N ASN A 111 -6.26 2.93 -9.19
CA ASN A 111 -5.66 2.96 -10.52
C ASN A 111 -4.20 3.41 -10.43
N PHE A 112 -3.29 2.44 -10.44
CA PHE A 112 -1.85 2.68 -10.29
C PHE A 112 -1.20 3.41 -11.49
N SER A 113 -1.90 3.56 -12.62
CA SER A 113 -1.43 4.43 -13.70
C SER A 113 -1.37 5.91 -13.28
N ASN A 114 -2.12 6.29 -12.25
CA ASN A 114 -2.12 7.63 -11.67
C ASN A 114 -1.07 7.80 -10.56
N CYS A 115 -0.26 6.78 -10.29
CA CYS A 115 0.85 6.86 -9.34
C CYS A 115 2.13 7.26 -10.09
N LEU A 116 2.66 8.42 -9.77
CA LEU A 116 3.87 8.98 -10.36
C LEU A 116 5.05 8.78 -9.41
N ILE A 117 6.11 8.18 -9.89
CA ILE A 117 7.37 8.04 -9.15
C ILE A 117 8.39 8.97 -9.80
N GLY A 118 8.69 10.08 -9.11
CA GLY A 118 9.68 11.04 -9.53
C GLY A 118 11.07 10.67 -9.00
N MET A 119 12.04 10.42 -9.85
CA MET A 119 13.44 10.23 -9.46
C MET A 119 14.26 11.45 -9.87
N ARG A 120 14.85 12.16 -8.91
CA ARG A 120 15.72 13.30 -9.20
C ARG A 120 17.14 12.87 -9.56
N ASN A 121 17.68 11.90 -8.83
CA ASN A 121 19.02 11.38 -9.05
C ASN A 121 18.98 9.86 -9.05
N GLN A 122 19.72 9.26 -9.98
CA GLN A 122 20.02 7.83 -9.91
C GLN A 122 20.92 7.55 -8.69
N ILE A 123 21.12 6.29 -8.37
CA ILE A 123 22.00 5.88 -7.27
C ILE A 123 23.41 6.43 -7.55
N GLN A 124 23.86 7.32 -6.68
CA GLN A 124 25.22 7.84 -6.70
C GLN A 124 26.00 7.18 -5.57
N ILE A 125 27.07 6.48 -5.92
CA ILE A 125 27.99 5.88 -4.96
C ILE A 125 29.25 6.76 -4.89
N GLN A 126 29.53 7.28 -3.70
CA GLN A 126 30.73 8.07 -3.42
C GLN A 126 31.63 7.35 -2.45
N VAL A 127 32.90 7.24 -2.78
CA VAL A 127 33.93 6.65 -1.92
C VAL A 127 34.51 7.75 -1.03
N LEU A 128 34.42 7.58 0.27
CA LEU A 128 35.02 8.47 1.26
C LEU A 128 36.37 7.89 1.72
N ARG A 129 37.46 8.42 1.20
CA ARG A 129 38.80 7.96 1.52
C ARG A 129 39.42 8.63 2.75
N GLU A 130 38.96 9.83 3.07
CA GLU A 130 39.60 10.67 4.10
C GLU A 130 39.06 10.43 5.51
N ARG A 131 37.81 9.99 5.66
CA ARG A 131 37.13 9.88 6.94
C ARG A 131 37.69 8.78 7.85
N TYR A 132 38.26 7.72 7.28
CA TYR A 132 38.78 6.55 7.98
C TYR A 132 40.21 6.22 7.54
N ALA A 133 40.96 7.26 7.14
CA ALA A 133 42.35 7.09 6.67
C ALA A 133 43.31 6.61 7.78
N ASP A 134 43.00 6.92 9.03
CA ASP A 134 43.71 6.52 10.22
C ASP A 134 43.55 5.02 10.58
N THR A 135 42.40 4.43 10.21
CA THR A 135 42.09 3.01 10.44
C THR A 135 42.33 2.11 9.23
N GLY A 136 42.63 2.73 8.06
CA GLY A 136 42.82 1.98 6.80
C GLY A 136 41.52 1.44 6.18
N GLU A 137 40.37 1.93 6.61
CA GLU A 137 39.05 1.53 6.13
C GLU A 137 38.56 2.43 5.00
N LEU A 138 37.76 1.88 4.09
CA LEU A 138 37.07 2.62 3.02
C LEU A 138 35.56 2.68 3.31
N ALA A 139 35.01 3.90 3.37
CA ALA A 139 33.58 4.10 3.49
C ALA A 139 32.94 4.42 2.13
N PHE A 140 31.75 3.88 1.90
CA PHE A 140 30.92 4.16 0.74
C PHE A 140 29.62 4.81 1.17
N ILE A 141 29.24 5.91 0.51
CA ILE A 141 27.91 6.51 0.66
C ILE A 141 27.15 6.29 -0.64
N ALA A 142 26.00 5.64 -0.55
CA ALA A 142 25.04 5.54 -1.64
C ALA A 142 23.86 6.49 -1.38
N MET A 143 23.57 7.38 -2.31
CA MET A 143 22.47 8.34 -2.23
C MET A 143 21.55 8.20 -3.42
N MET A 144 20.24 8.19 -3.16
CA MET A 144 19.18 8.27 -4.16
C MET A 144 18.10 9.21 -3.65
N ARG A 145 17.50 10.00 -4.55
CA ARG A 145 16.37 10.86 -4.22
C ARG A 145 15.20 10.51 -5.12
N PHE A 146 14.11 10.08 -4.51
CA PHE A 146 12.86 9.81 -5.19
C PHE A 146 11.68 10.32 -4.34
N ASP A 147 10.55 10.55 -4.99
CA ASP A 147 9.30 10.90 -4.34
C ASP A 147 8.13 10.23 -5.06
N VAL A 148 7.02 10.07 -4.36
CA VAL A 148 5.80 9.44 -4.89
C VAL A 148 4.67 10.46 -4.80
N ALA A 149 4.01 10.70 -5.93
CA ALA A 149 2.86 11.60 -6.03
C ALA A 149 1.70 10.90 -6.74
N LEU A 150 0.48 11.26 -6.38
CA LEU A 150 -0.72 10.81 -7.06
C LEU A 150 -1.25 11.94 -7.93
N SER A 151 -1.41 11.70 -9.24
CA SER A 151 -2.02 12.67 -10.16
C SER A 151 -3.51 12.84 -9.89
N HIS A 152 -4.19 11.75 -9.51
CA HIS A 152 -5.58 11.72 -9.11
C HIS A 152 -5.74 10.93 -7.81
N PRO A 153 -5.66 11.56 -6.63
CA PRO A 153 -5.82 10.88 -5.34
C PRO A 153 -7.15 10.14 -5.20
N GLU A 154 -8.22 10.69 -5.79
CA GLU A 154 -9.56 10.12 -5.79
C GLU A 154 -9.67 8.75 -6.49
N SER A 155 -8.69 8.40 -7.33
CA SER A 155 -8.60 7.08 -7.97
C SER A 155 -8.02 6.01 -7.06
N PHE A 156 -7.74 6.35 -5.80
CA PHE A 156 -7.24 5.44 -4.78
C PHE A 156 -8.18 5.41 -3.59
N HIS A 157 -8.35 4.22 -3.04
CA HIS A 157 -9.14 4.00 -1.84
C HIS A 157 -8.39 3.08 -0.88
N LYS A 158 -8.35 3.49 0.38
CA LYS A 158 -7.75 2.73 1.46
C LYS A 158 -8.83 2.07 2.30
N ILE A 159 -8.66 0.81 2.63
CA ILE A 159 -9.42 0.12 3.66
C ILE A 159 -8.51 -0.01 4.87
N SER A 160 -8.90 0.55 6.00
CA SER A 160 -8.09 0.63 7.21
C SER A 160 -8.75 -0.11 8.39
N GLY A 161 -7.97 -0.43 9.41
CA GLY A 161 -8.49 -1.05 10.62
C GLY A 161 -8.85 -2.52 10.45
N ILE A 162 -8.10 -3.26 9.61
CA ILE A 162 -8.31 -4.69 9.40
C ILE A 162 -7.50 -5.44 10.45
N THR A 163 -8.18 -6.17 11.32
CA THR A 163 -7.54 -7.06 12.31
C THR A 163 -7.44 -8.49 11.77
N PRO A 164 -6.58 -9.33 12.38
CA PRO A 164 -6.47 -10.74 12.03
C PRO A 164 -7.77 -11.51 12.23
#